data_fefcde800b6b51a84ae95320864fcff6
#
_entry.id   fefcde800b6b51a84ae95320864fcff6
#
_cell.length_a   1.000
_cell.length_b   1.000
_cell.length_c   1.000
_cell.angle_alpha   90.00
_cell.angle_beta   90.00
_cell.angle_gamma   90.00
#
_symmetry.space_group_name_H-M   'P 1'
#
loop_
_entity.id
_entity.type
_entity.pdbx_description
1 polymer ?
#
loop_
_entity_poly.entity_id
_entity_poly.type
_entity_poly.pdbx_seq_one_letter_code
_entity_poly.pdbx_strand_id
1 'polypeptide(L)'
;IALDCTIDAAKQTQLEISFKGNIDPDKLQKALTEYAERIPFIIVTITNNTAGGQPVSMQNLYEVRAIADKYGKPVLFDSARFAENAYFIKMREEGYRDKTIKEITREMFSLADGMTMSAKKDGIVNMGGFIATRRADWYESAKGFCVQYEGYLTYGGMNGRDMNALAIGLDENTEFDNLETRIKQVEYLAKKLDEYGIPYQRPAGGHAIFIDAPKVLTHVPREEFPAQTLTIELYLEAGIRGCEIGYILADRDPVTHENRFNGLDLLRLAIPRRVYTDNHMNVIAAALKNVYERRESITHGVRIAWEAPLMRHFTVQLERL
;
A
#
# COMPACT_ATOMS: atom_id res chain seq x y z
N ILE A 1 11.35 -4.82 -15.41
CA ILE A 1 9.86 -4.69 -15.51
C ILE A 1 9.27 -5.58 -14.44
N ALA A 2 8.39 -5.02 -13.59
CA ALA A 2 7.61 -5.81 -12.65
C ALA A 2 6.41 -6.44 -13.37
N LEU A 3 6.14 -7.71 -13.08
CA LEU A 3 4.93 -8.39 -13.53
C LEU A 3 3.93 -8.40 -12.36
N ASP A 4 2.76 -7.80 -12.55
CA ASP A 4 1.70 -7.77 -11.55
C ASP A 4 0.93 -9.10 -11.57
N CYS A 5 1.03 -9.86 -10.48
CA CYS A 5 0.30 -11.10 -10.28
C CYS A 5 -0.81 -10.97 -9.23
N THR A 6 -1.21 -9.77 -8.84
CA THR A 6 -2.32 -9.56 -7.90
C THR A 6 -3.63 -10.12 -8.48
N ILE A 7 -4.49 -10.66 -7.61
CA ILE A 7 -5.81 -11.17 -8.03
C ILE A 7 -6.67 -10.07 -8.67
N ASP A 8 -7.46 -10.41 -9.69
CA ASP A 8 -8.29 -9.43 -10.41
C ASP A 8 -9.39 -8.80 -9.52
N ALA A 9 -9.81 -9.51 -8.49
CA ALA A 9 -10.73 -8.98 -7.48
C ALA A 9 -10.22 -7.72 -6.77
N ALA A 10 -8.90 -7.51 -6.71
CA ALA A 10 -8.30 -6.30 -6.16
C ALA A 10 -8.72 -5.03 -6.91
N LYS A 11 -9.03 -5.14 -8.20
CA LYS A 11 -9.47 -4.04 -9.06
C LYS A 11 -10.99 -3.76 -8.98
N GLN A 12 -11.75 -4.63 -8.32
CA GLN A 12 -13.18 -4.49 -8.12
C GLN A 12 -13.46 -3.79 -6.80
N THR A 13 -13.43 -2.47 -6.80
CA THR A 13 -13.45 -1.64 -5.57
C THR A 13 -14.62 -1.91 -4.65
N GLN A 14 -15.81 -2.28 -5.18
CA GLN A 14 -17.02 -2.52 -4.38
C GLN A 14 -17.21 -3.99 -3.96
N LEU A 15 -16.37 -4.88 -4.44
CA LEU A 15 -16.42 -6.28 -4.04
C LEU A 15 -15.77 -6.47 -2.67
N GLU A 16 -16.47 -7.11 -1.74
CA GLU A 16 -15.96 -7.39 -0.40
C GLU A 16 -15.34 -8.79 -0.32
N ILE A 17 -14.01 -8.83 -0.40
CA ILE A 17 -13.21 -10.06 -0.22
C ILE A 17 -12.14 -9.78 0.83
N SER A 18 -11.94 -10.70 1.75
CA SER A 18 -11.10 -10.55 2.93
C SER A 18 -9.63 -10.22 2.63
N PHE A 19 -9.08 -10.73 1.50
CA PHE A 19 -7.65 -10.68 1.18
C PHE A 19 -7.39 -10.30 -0.29
N LYS A 20 -7.79 -9.09 -0.67
CA LYS A 20 -7.57 -8.57 -2.03
C LYS A 20 -6.08 -8.31 -2.37
N GLY A 21 -5.19 -8.35 -1.39
CA GLY A 21 -3.76 -8.24 -1.61
C GLY A 21 -3.09 -9.52 -2.11
N ASN A 22 -3.84 -10.63 -2.15
CA ASN A 22 -3.31 -11.93 -2.56
C ASN A 22 -2.71 -11.92 -3.96
N ILE A 23 -1.67 -12.73 -4.14
CA ILE A 23 -1.13 -13.09 -5.45
C ILE A 23 -2.01 -14.20 -6.03
N ASP A 24 -2.34 -14.08 -7.32
CA ASP A 24 -3.00 -15.12 -8.10
C ASP A 24 -1.97 -16.24 -8.43
N PRO A 25 -2.17 -17.47 -7.93
CA PRO A 25 -1.22 -18.55 -8.15
C PRO A 25 -1.04 -18.92 -9.62
N ASP A 26 -2.09 -18.83 -10.43
CA ASP A 26 -2.03 -19.19 -11.85
C ASP A 26 -1.25 -18.13 -12.64
N LYS A 27 -1.47 -16.84 -12.36
CA LYS A 27 -0.68 -15.75 -12.93
C LYS A 27 0.80 -15.89 -12.56
N LEU A 28 1.09 -16.21 -11.30
CA LEU A 28 2.46 -16.39 -10.82
C LEU A 28 3.13 -17.59 -11.53
N GLN A 29 2.46 -18.73 -11.61
CA GLN A 29 3.00 -19.90 -12.32
C GLN A 29 3.23 -19.61 -13.80
N LYS A 30 2.29 -18.93 -14.46
CA LYS A 30 2.43 -18.51 -15.86
C LYS A 30 3.64 -17.61 -16.05
N ALA A 31 3.77 -16.57 -15.22
CA ALA A 31 4.91 -15.65 -15.28
C ALA A 31 6.25 -16.38 -15.10
N LEU A 32 6.32 -17.29 -14.12
CA LEU A 32 7.53 -18.09 -13.88
C LEU A 32 7.82 -19.09 -14.98
N THR A 33 6.80 -19.64 -15.63
CA THR A 33 6.99 -20.55 -16.78
C THR A 33 7.53 -19.80 -18.00
N GLU A 34 6.99 -18.62 -18.28
CA GLU A 34 7.35 -17.84 -19.47
C GLU A 34 8.66 -17.05 -19.32
N TYR A 35 8.97 -16.61 -18.09
CA TYR A 35 10.05 -15.63 -17.85
C TYR A 35 11.04 -16.03 -16.75
N ALA A 36 11.11 -17.31 -16.35
CA ALA A 36 11.91 -17.76 -15.21
C ALA A 36 13.34 -17.18 -15.18
N GLU A 37 14.04 -17.22 -16.30
CA GLU A 37 15.43 -16.72 -16.41
C GLU A 37 15.55 -15.20 -16.18
N ARG A 38 14.45 -14.47 -16.34
CA ARG A 38 14.39 -13.00 -16.19
C ARG A 38 13.81 -12.55 -14.87
N ILE A 39 13.27 -13.48 -14.06
CA ILE A 39 12.69 -13.19 -12.76
C ILE A 39 13.69 -13.56 -11.67
N PRO A 40 14.34 -12.60 -11.02
CA PRO A 40 15.34 -12.87 -9.99
C PRO A 40 14.73 -13.28 -8.66
N PHE A 41 13.53 -12.78 -8.32
CA PHE A 41 12.81 -13.05 -7.08
C PHE A 41 11.32 -12.68 -7.21
N ILE A 42 10.52 -13.15 -6.27
CA ILE A 42 9.10 -12.80 -6.12
C ILE A 42 8.98 -11.81 -4.98
N ILE A 43 8.26 -10.69 -5.19
CA ILE A 43 7.94 -9.74 -4.13
C ILE A 43 6.49 -9.92 -3.71
N VAL A 44 6.26 -10.04 -2.39
CA VAL A 44 4.93 -9.94 -1.78
C VAL A 44 4.87 -8.69 -0.92
N THR A 45 3.94 -7.79 -1.23
CA THR A 45 3.76 -6.53 -0.47
C THR A 45 2.69 -6.71 0.61
N ILE A 46 3.08 -6.65 1.86
CA ILE A 46 2.22 -6.84 3.03
C ILE A 46 2.16 -5.54 3.89
N THR A 47 1.00 -4.81 3.90
CA THR A 47 -0.21 -4.94 3.06
C THR A 47 0.01 -4.31 1.68
N ASN A 48 -0.73 -4.76 0.66
CA ASN A 48 -0.61 -4.23 -0.70
C ASN A 48 -1.21 -2.81 -0.80
N ASN A 49 -0.34 -1.80 -0.78
CA ASN A 49 -0.73 -0.40 -0.80
C ASN A 49 -1.43 0.02 -2.09
N THR A 50 -0.95 -0.46 -3.24
CA THR A 50 -1.50 -0.06 -4.56
C THR A 50 -2.86 -0.71 -4.84
N ALA A 51 -3.17 -1.81 -4.18
CA ALA A 51 -4.49 -2.43 -4.21
C ALA A 51 -5.47 -1.82 -3.18
N GLY A 52 -5.14 -0.69 -2.55
CA GLY A 52 -5.98 -0.05 -1.54
C GLY A 52 -5.67 -0.47 -0.10
N GLY A 53 -4.41 -0.80 0.20
CA GLY A 53 -4.00 -1.23 1.54
C GLY A 53 -4.50 -2.62 1.93
N GLN A 54 -4.71 -3.48 0.93
CA GLN A 54 -5.33 -4.78 1.12
C GLN A 54 -4.36 -5.82 1.65
N PRO A 55 -4.79 -6.66 2.61
CA PRO A 55 -3.94 -7.69 3.21
C PRO A 55 -3.79 -8.92 2.30
N VAL A 56 -2.73 -9.68 2.59
CA VAL A 56 -2.44 -11.00 2.02
C VAL A 56 -2.70 -12.06 3.08
N SER A 57 -3.39 -13.16 2.71
CA SER A 57 -3.68 -14.26 3.63
C SER A 57 -2.46 -15.15 3.89
N MET A 58 -2.42 -15.82 5.02
CA MET A 58 -1.38 -16.80 5.31
C MET A 58 -1.42 -17.96 4.32
N GLN A 59 -2.61 -18.43 3.98
CA GLN A 59 -2.79 -19.47 2.96
C GLN A 59 -2.12 -19.08 1.63
N ASN A 60 -2.32 -17.85 1.18
CA ASN A 60 -1.69 -17.39 -0.07
C ASN A 60 -0.16 -17.26 0.06
N LEU A 61 0.35 -16.89 1.22
CA LEU A 61 1.80 -16.90 1.45
C LEU A 61 2.39 -18.30 1.35
N TYR A 62 1.71 -19.34 1.85
CA TYR A 62 2.10 -20.74 1.65
C TYR A 62 2.05 -21.16 0.19
N GLU A 63 1.02 -20.79 -0.54
CA GLU A 63 0.89 -21.07 -1.98
C GLU A 63 2.03 -20.43 -2.78
N VAL A 64 2.31 -19.15 -2.52
CA VAL A 64 3.42 -18.43 -3.15
C VAL A 64 4.75 -19.10 -2.83
N ARG A 65 4.99 -19.51 -1.56
CA ARG A 65 6.21 -20.21 -1.17
C ARG A 65 6.36 -21.54 -1.92
N ALA A 66 5.31 -22.34 -1.99
CA ALA A 66 5.33 -23.63 -2.69
C ALA A 66 5.63 -23.47 -4.19
N ILE A 67 5.02 -22.47 -4.83
CA ILE A 67 5.32 -22.14 -6.23
C ILE A 67 6.76 -21.67 -6.39
N ALA A 68 7.21 -20.78 -5.52
CA ALA A 68 8.57 -20.25 -5.55
C ALA A 68 9.62 -21.36 -5.42
N ASP A 69 9.40 -22.31 -4.51
CA ASP A 69 10.28 -23.48 -4.31
C ASP A 69 10.36 -24.35 -5.56
N LYS A 70 9.20 -24.62 -6.21
CA LYS A 70 9.14 -25.38 -7.46
C LYS A 70 10.02 -24.80 -8.57
N TYR A 71 10.12 -23.45 -8.63
CA TYR A 71 10.91 -22.75 -9.66
C TYR A 71 12.28 -22.27 -9.14
N GLY A 72 12.64 -22.60 -7.90
CA GLY A 72 13.91 -22.18 -7.30
C GLY A 72 14.06 -20.67 -7.15
N LYS A 73 12.93 -19.95 -6.94
CA LYS A 73 12.93 -18.50 -6.83
C LYS A 73 12.82 -18.06 -5.38
N PRO A 74 13.64 -17.10 -4.94
CA PRO A 74 13.50 -16.53 -3.60
C PRO A 74 12.26 -15.65 -3.49
N VAL A 75 11.70 -15.59 -2.27
CA VAL A 75 10.57 -14.73 -1.90
C VAL A 75 11.07 -13.59 -1.02
N LEU A 76 10.78 -12.36 -1.43
CA LEU A 76 11.10 -11.13 -0.71
C LEU A 76 9.79 -10.48 -0.25
N PHE A 77 9.72 -10.04 1.02
CA PHE A 77 8.60 -9.23 1.48
C PHE A 77 8.91 -7.73 1.45
N ASP A 78 8.04 -6.94 0.82
CA ASP A 78 7.88 -5.53 1.17
C ASP A 78 6.97 -5.48 2.39
N SER A 79 7.58 -5.32 3.57
CA SER A 79 6.94 -5.57 4.85
C SER A 79 6.66 -4.30 5.66
N ALA A 80 6.55 -3.18 4.99
CA ALA A 80 6.33 -1.89 5.64
C ALA A 80 5.11 -1.86 6.58
N ARG A 81 4.10 -2.74 6.36
CA ARG A 81 2.87 -2.85 7.15
C ARG A 81 2.58 -4.29 7.57
N PHE A 82 3.61 -4.99 7.98
CA PHE A 82 3.53 -6.40 8.37
C PHE A 82 2.57 -6.65 9.53
N ALA A 83 2.55 -5.77 10.52
CA ALA A 83 1.71 -5.93 11.70
C ALA A 83 0.22 -5.72 11.36
N GLU A 84 -0.11 -4.75 10.50
CA GLU A 84 -1.46 -4.59 9.96
C GLU A 84 -1.89 -5.86 9.19
N ASN A 85 -1.00 -6.46 8.41
CA ASN A 85 -1.28 -7.71 7.69
C ASN A 85 -1.54 -8.87 8.66
N ALA A 86 -0.71 -9.02 9.69
CA ALA A 86 -0.88 -10.04 10.73
C ALA A 86 -2.20 -9.86 11.50
N TYR A 87 -2.61 -8.61 11.78
CA TYR A 87 -3.90 -8.32 12.38
C TYR A 87 -5.06 -8.82 11.51
N PHE A 88 -5.03 -8.56 10.21
CA PHE A 88 -6.07 -9.04 9.31
C PHE A 88 -6.09 -10.55 9.17
N ILE A 89 -4.95 -11.23 9.18
CA ILE A 89 -4.89 -12.69 9.24
C ILE A 89 -5.57 -13.18 10.52
N LYS A 90 -5.22 -12.62 11.68
CA LYS A 90 -5.84 -12.98 12.96
C LYS A 90 -7.36 -12.82 12.94
N MET A 91 -7.87 -11.74 12.34
CA MET A 91 -9.28 -11.41 12.38
C MET A 91 -10.13 -12.07 11.30
N ARG A 92 -9.54 -12.45 10.16
CA ARG A 92 -10.29 -12.87 8.96
C ARG A 92 -9.99 -14.28 8.48
N GLU A 93 -8.88 -14.90 8.94
CA GLU A 93 -8.46 -16.21 8.47
C GLU A 93 -8.73 -17.28 9.54
N GLU A 94 -9.33 -18.40 9.12
CA GLU A 94 -9.65 -19.51 10.01
C GLU A 94 -8.38 -20.11 10.64
N GLY A 95 -8.44 -20.44 11.92
CA GLY A 95 -7.32 -21.03 12.68
C GLY A 95 -6.32 -20.03 13.27
N TYR A 96 -6.49 -18.71 12.98
CA TYR A 96 -5.55 -17.68 13.47
C TYR A 96 -6.07 -16.84 14.63
N ARG A 97 -7.34 -16.96 14.98
CA ARG A 97 -7.98 -16.10 15.99
C ARG A 97 -7.31 -16.15 17.37
N ASP A 98 -6.83 -17.31 17.78
CA ASP A 98 -6.22 -17.50 19.10
C ASP A 98 -4.70 -17.24 19.11
N LYS A 99 -4.05 -17.09 17.96
CA LYS A 99 -2.64 -16.75 17.85
C LYS A 99 -2.41 -15.26 18.17
N THR A 100 -1.29 -14.97 18.78
CA THR A 100 -0.82 -13.58 18.96
C THR A 100 -0.33 -12.99 17.62
N ILE A 101 -0.30 -11.66 17.52
CA ILE A 101 0.25 -10.98 16.35
C ILE A 101 1.73 -11.37 16.14
N LYS A 102 2.49 -11.54 17.23
CA LYS A 102 3.89 -11.97 17.16
C LYS A 102 4.05 -13.38 16.57
N GLU A 103 3.19 -14.32 16.94
CA GLU A 103 3.20 -15.67 16.38
C GLU A 103 2.86 -15.66 14.89
N ILE A 104 1.81 -14.93 14.48
CA ILE A 104 1.43 -14.79 13.08
C ILE A 104 2.56 -14.13 12.28
N THR A 105 3.17 -13.08 12.82
CA THR A 105 4.31 -12.39 12.19
C THR A 105 5.49 -13.35 11.98
N ARG A 106 5.85 -14.15 12.98
CA ARG A 106 6.94 -15.15 12.84
C ARG A 106 6.62 -16.18 11.77
N GLU A 107 5.38 -16.65 11.72
CA GLU A 107 4.92 -17.60 10.71
C GLU A 107 5.00 -16.99 9.30
N MET A 108 4.50 -15.75 9.09
CA MET A 108 4.64 -15.05 7.80
C MET A 108 6.11 -14.96 7.37
N PHE A 109 6.97 -14.43 8.22
CA PHE A 109 8.38 -14.24 7.87
C PHE A 109 9.18 -15.54 7.74
N SER A 110 8.67 -16.67 8.24
CA SER A 110 9.30 -17.98 7.99
C SER A 110 9.24 -18.39 6.51
N LEU A 111 8.29 -17.83 5.76
CA LEU A 111 8.06 -18.11 4.34
C LEU A 111 8.86 -17.21 3.38
N ALA A 112 9.63 -16.25 3.92
CA ALA A 112 10.42 -15.32 3.12
C ALA A 112 11.93 -15.60 3.23
N ASP A 113 12.67 -15.41 2.13
CA ASP A 113 14.12 -15.45 2.10
C ASP A 113 14.74 -14.13 2.56
N GLY A 114 13.99 -13.04 2.44
CA GLY A 114 14.37 -11.72 2.88
C GLY A 114 13.21 -10.74 2.90
N MET A 115 13.46 -9.56 3.43
CA MET A 115 12.47 -8.50 3.51
C MET A 115 13.12 -7.12 3.45
N THR A 116 12.34 -6.15 2.98
CA THR A 116 12.63 -4.72 3.13
C THR A 116 11.54 -4.09 3.98
N MET A 117 11.90 -3.11 4.78
CA MET A 117 10.94 -2.40 5.61
C MET A 117 11.20 -0.90 5.64
N SER A 118 10.19 -0.12 5.30
CA SER A 118 10.14 1.30 5.65
C SER A 118 9.67 1.45 7.08
N ALA A 119 10.56 1.86 7.98
CA ALA A 119 10.30 1.96 9.41
C ALA A 119 9.29 3.06 9.79
N LYS A 120 9.05 4.03 8.88
CA LYS A 120 8.07 5.12 9.05
C LYS A 120 6.61 4.66 9.15
N LYS A 121 6.36 3.37 9.05
CA LYS A 121 5.03 2.75 9.09
C LYS A 121 4.90 1.90 10.35
N ASP A 122 4.99 0.59 10.24
CA ASP A 122 4.84 -0.30 11.40
C ASP A 122 6.02 -0.26 12.38
N GLY A 123 7.14 0.35 12.03
CA GLY A 123 8.21 0.65 12.98
C GLY A 123 7.94 1.84 13.91
N ILE A 124 6.86 2.61 13.66
CA ILE A 124 6.43 3.78 14.49
C ILE A 124 7.55 4.79 14.75
N VAL A 125 8.38 5.06 13.75
CA VAL A 125 9.44 6.07 13.79
C VAL A 125 9.30 7.07 12.65
N ASN A 126 9.97 8.22 12.78
CA ASN A 126 9.87 9.31 11.79
C ASN A 126 10.63 9.01 10.50
N MET A 127 11.67 8.19 10.55
CA MET A 127 12.53 7.87 9.41
C MET A 127 13.19 6.51 9.56
N GLY A 128 13.90 6.11 8.50
CA GLY A 128 14.69 4.89 8.47
C GLY A 128 13.96 3.70 7.85
N GLY A 129 14.67 2.62 7.81
CA GLY A 129 14.26 1.34 7.30
C GLY A 129 15.37 0.33 7.49
N PHE A 130 15.10 -0.90 7.16
CA PHE A 130 16.12 -1.95 7.18
C PHE A 130 15.80 -3.06 6.19
N ILE A 131 16.83 -3.82 5.87
CA ILE A 131 16.76 -5.06 5.12
C ILE A 131 17.13 -6.20 6.07
N ALA A 132 16.38 -7.29 6.03
CA ALA A 132 16.76 -8.52 6.68
C ALA A 132 16.68 -9.69 5.69
N THR A 133 17.65 -10.61 5.74
CA THR A 133 17.69 -11.76 4.85
C THR A 133 18.28 -12.97 5.52
N ARG A 134 17.82 -14.17 5.12
CA ARG A 134 18.41 -15.47 5.50
C ARG A 134 19.53 -15.88 4.55
N ARG A 135 19.72 -15.15 3.44
CA ARG A 135 20.70 -15.46 2.39
C ARG A 135 21.98 -14.69 2.65
N ALA A 136 23.04 -15.43 2.90
CA ALA A 136 24.37 -14.84 3.13
C ALA A 136 24.91 -14.08 1.91
N ASP A 137 24.65 -14.58 0.68
CA ASP A 137 25.04 -13.92 -0.57
C ASP A 137 24.37 -12.55 -0.73
N TRP A 138 23.08 -12.43 -0.39
CA TRP A 138 22.39 -11.15 -0.40
C TRP A 138 22.92 -10.19 0.65
N TYR A 139 23.16 -10.70 1.86
CA TYR A 139 23.72 -9.88 2.94
C TYR A 139 25.08 -9.29 2.56
N GLU A 140 25.99 -10.12 2.03
CA GLU A 140 27.32 -9.67 1.61
C GLU A 140 27.24 -8.63 0.49
N SER A 141 26.36 -8.85 -0.50
CA SER A 141 26.16 -7.90 -1.59
C SER A 141 25.53 -6.57 -1.10
N ALA A 142 24.56 -6.63 -0.19
CA ALA A 142 23.88 -5.46 0.33
C ALA A 142 24.78 -4.53 1.15
N LYS A 143 25.82 -5.07 1.81
CA LYS A 143 26.77 -4.28 2.62
C LYS A 143 27.43 -3.15 1.81
N GLY A 144 27.88 -3.44 0.59
CA GLY A 144 28.50 -2.45 -0.29
C GLY A 144 27.54 -1.30 -0.63
N PHE A 145 26.31 -1.63 -0.98
CA PHE A 145 25.27 -0.63 -1.26
C PHE A 145 24.85 0.16 -0.02
N CYS A 146 24.78 -0.47 1.14
CA CYS A 146 24.47 0.21 2.40
C CYS A 146 25.52 1.30 2.68
N VAL A 147 26.81 1.00 2.57
CA VAL A 147 27.89 1.97 2.79
C VAL A 147 27.85 3.10 1.77
N GLN A 148 27.50 2.79 0.51
CA GLN A 148 27.50 3.77 -0.57
C GLN A 148 26.33 4.73 -0.51
N TYR A 149 25.14 4.26 -0.14
CA TYR A 149 23.89 5.02 -0.30
C TYR A 149 23.24 5.44 1.02
N GLU A 150 23.49 4.72 2.12
CA GLU A 150 22.78 4.95 3.38
C GLU A 150 23.72 5.39 4.51
N GLY A 151 24.75 4.61 4.80
CA GLY A 151 25.70 4.87 5.87
C GLY A 151 26.46 3.62 6.30
N TYR A 152 27.14 3.70 7.45
CA TYR A 152 27.93 2.57 7.92
C TYR A 152 27.06 1.39 8.36
N LEU A 153 27.56 0.17 8.20
CA LEU A 153 26.78 -1.09 8.35
C LEU A 153 26.05 -1.27 9.69
N THR A 154 26.56 -0.65 10.76
CA THR A 154 25.98 -0.79 12.11
C THR A 154 24.75 0.07 12.33
N TYR A 155 24.56 1.14 11.57
CA TYR A 155 23.47 2.09 11.77
C TYR A 155 22.81 2.61 10.49
N GLY A 156 23.40 2.36 9.31
CA GLY A 156 22.81 2.76 8.02
C GLY A 156 22.42 4.25 7.93
N GLY A 157 23.19 5.14 8.56
CA GLY A 157 22.87 6.56 8.63
C GLY A 157 21.81 6.95 9.68
N MET A 158 21.21 6.00 10.38
CA MET A 158 20.26 6.28 11.46
C MET A 158 20.97 6.70 12.74
N ASN A 159 20.43 7.69 13.46
CA ASN A 159 20.95 8.02 14.79
C ASN A 159 20.45 7.02 15.85
N GLY A 160 21.18 6.93 16.98
CA GLY A 160 20.87 5.96 18.05
C GLY A 160 19.47 6.13 18.66
N ARG A 161 18.96 7.36 18.71
CA ARG A 161 17.60 7.66 19.20
C ARG A 161 16.55 7.01 18.31
N ASP A 162 16.67 7.14 16.98
CA ASP A 162 15.72 6.56 16.04
C ASP A 162 15.82 5.03 15.98
N MET A 163 17.03 4.49 16.16
CA MET A 163 17.23 3.03 16.28
C MET A 163 16.57 2.46 17.54
N ASN A 164 16.71 3.14 18.69
CA ASN A 164 16.03 2.73 19.92
C ASN A 164 14.51 2.85 19.79
N ALA A 165 14.02 3.94 19.19
CA ALA A 165 12.59 4.12 18.94
C ALA A 165 12.05 3.04 17.99
N LEU A 166 12.81 2.65 16.95
CA LEU A 166 12.44 1.58 16.05
C LEU A 166 12.34 0.22 16.77
N ALA A 167 13.30 -0.10 17.63
CA ALA A 167 13.28 -1.34 18.39
C ALA A 167 12.02 -1.46 19.27
N ILE A 168 11.67 -0.38 19.97
CA ILE A 168 10.46 -0.30 20.79
C ILE A 168 9.21 -0.33 19.90
N GLY A 169 9.20 0.44 18.82
CA GLY A 169 8.06 0.55 17.91
C GLY A 169 7.71 -0.77 17.23
N LEU A 170 8.70 -1.56 16.84
CA LEU A 170 8.48 -2.90 16.27
C LEU A 170 7.81 -3.86 17.28
N ASP A 171 8.21 -3.79 18.53
CA ASP A 171 7.61 -4.62 19.58
C ASP A 171 6.18 -4.14 19.90
N GLU A 172 6.02 -2.85 20.15
CA GLU A 172 4.77 -2.22 20.52
C GLU A 172 3.68 -2.37 19.43
N ASN A 173 4.06 -2.30 18.14
CA ASN A 173 3.11 -2.47 17.04
C ASN A 173 2.68 -3.92 16.80
N THR A 174 3.23 -4.87 17.53
CA THR A 174 2.74 -6.25 17.56
C THR A 174 1.76 -6.52 18.70
N GLU A 175 1.44 -5.51 19.52
CA GLU A 175 0.39 -5.60 20.52
C GLU A 175 -0.99 -5.40 19.86
N PHE A 176 -1.93 -6.30 20.19
CA PHE A 176 -3.25 -6.35 19.55
C PHE A 176 -4.02 -5.03 19.70
N ASP A 177 -4.06 -4.47 20.90
CA ASP A 177 -4.84 -3.26 21.21
C ASP A 177 -4.38 -2.04 20.40
N ASN A 178 -3.07 -1.94 20.15
CA ASN A 178 -2.50 -0.88 19.30
C ASN A 178 -3.00 -0.98 17.86
N LEU A 179 -2.99 -2.20 17.31
CA LEU A 179 -3.47 -2.46 15.96
C LEU A 179 -4.98 -2.33 15.86
N GLU A 180 -5.72 -2.84 16.82
CA GLU A 180 -7.17 -2.72 16.84
C GLU A 180 -7.61 -1.25 16.85
N THR A 181 -7.02 -0.43 17.72
CA THR A 181 -7.29 1.01 17.77
C THR A 181 -7.02 1.66 16.42
N ARG A 182 -5.92 1.30 15.79
CA ARG A 182 -5.49 1.78 14.48
C ARG A 182 -6.49 1.43 13.38
N ILE A 183 -6.87 0.17 13.29
CA ILE A 183 -7.79 -0.36 12.27
C ILE A 183 -9.19 0.21 12.48
N LYS A 184 -9.70 0.24 13.71
CA LYS A 184 -11.01 0.80 14.04
C LYS A 184 -11.14 2.27 13.65
N GLN A 185 -10.06 3.05 13.70
CA GLN A 185 -10.10 4.45 13.24
C GLN A 185 -10.33 4.54 11.73
N VAL A 186 -9.74 3.64 10.94
CA VAL A 186 -9.99 3.55 9.50
C VAL A 186 -11.42 3.09 9.23
N GLU A 187 -11.89 2.08 9.97
CA GLU A 187 -13.26 1.57 9.87
C GLU A 187 -14.30 2.63 10.25
N TYR A 188 -13.99 3.49 11.23
CA TYR A 188 -14.85 4.61 11.61
C TYR A 188 -15.07 5.58 10.45
N LEU A 189 -13.98 5.97 9.75
CA LEU A 189 -14.10 6.82 8.57
C LEU A 189 -14.84 6.08 7.44
N ALA A 190 -14.55 4.81 7.21
CA ALA A 190 -15.25 3.99 6.22
C ALA A 190 -16.76 3.97 6.44
N LYS A 191 -17.20 3.77 7.71
CA LYS A 191 -18.62 3.80 8.08
C LYS A 191 -19.26 5.15 7.76
N LYS A 192 -18.56 6.27 7.98
CA LYS A 192 -19.08 7.60 7.60
C LYS A 192 -19.26 7.75 6.09
N LEU A 193 -18.33 7.19 5.32
CA LEU A 193 -18.44 7.20 3.86
C LEU A 193 -19.64 6.34 3.38
N ASP A 194 -19.91 5.22 4.05
CA ASP A 194 -21.09 4.40 3.78
C ASP A 194 -22.38 5.17 4.04
N GLU A 195 -22.46 5.91 5.17
CA GLU A 195 -23.60 6.76 5.50
C GLU A 195 -23.86 7.85 4.43
N TYR A 196 -22.80 8.31 3.73
CA TYR A 196 -22.89 9.34 2.70
C TYR A 196 -22.95 8.78 1.27
N GLY A 197 -22.86 7.45 1.10
CA GLY A 197 -22.87 6.81 -0.22
C GLY A 197 -21.61 7.09 -1.05
N ILE A 198 -20.49 7.42 -0.42
CA ILE A 198 -19.21 7.71 -1.10
C ILE A 198 -18.47 6.40 -1.38
N PRO A 199 -18.18 6.08 -2.65
CA PRO A 199 -17.53 4.83 -3.02
C PRO A 199 -16.04 4.83 -2.66
N TYR A 200 -15.57 3.73 -2.07
CA TYR A 200 -14.16 3.50 -1.74
C TYR A 200 -13.78 2.03 -1.94
N GLN A 201 -12.50 1.71 -1.92
CA GLN A 201 -12.00 0.33 -2.02
C GLN A 201 -12.43 -0.48 -0.81
N ARG A 202 -13.29 -1.47 -1.04
CA ARG A 202 -13.85 -2.37 -0.02
C ARG A 202 -13.16 -3.73 0.01
N PRO A 203 -13.07 -4.35 1.20
CA PRO A 203 -13.21 -3.72 2.51
C PRO A 203 -12.12 -2.67 2.76
N ALA A 204 -12.31 -1.80 3.74
CA ALA A 204 -11.28 -0.83 4.10
C ALA A 204 -10.00 -1.53 4.54
N GLY A 205 -8.85 -0.97 4.16
CA GLY A 205 -7.54 -1.43 4.59
C GLY A 205 -7.17 -0.93 5.99
N GLY A 206 -5.92 -1.16 6.40
CA GLY A 206 -5.48 -0.85 7.77
C GLY A 206 -4.90 0.55 7.98
N HIS A 207 -4.52 1.29 6.93
CA HIS A 207 -3.74 2.51 7.08
C HIS A 207 -4.29 3.73 6.35
N ALA A 208 -5.31 3.55 5.54
CA ALA A 208 -5.87 4.62 4.72
C ALA A 208 -7.28 4.25 4.25
N ILE A 209 -8.04 5.26 3.86
CA ILE A 209 -9.22 5.10 2.99
C ILE A 209 -8.80 5.44 1.57
N PHE A 210 -9.31 4.67 0.62
CA PHE A 210 -9.02 4.81 -0.80
C PHE A 210 -10.33 5.05 -1.56
N ILE A 211 -10.62 6.31 -1.84
CA ILE A 211 -11.86 6.73 -2.54
C ILE A 211 -11.76 6.34 -4.00
N ASP A 212 -12.80 5.72 -4.53
CA ASP A 212 -12.91 5.35 -5.95
C ASP A 212 -13.30 6.59 -6.77
N ALA A 213 -12.30 7.32 -7.22
CA ALA A 213 -12.52 8.62 -7.84
C ALA A 213 -13.34 8.56 -9.14
N PRO A 214 -13.16 7.57 -10.05
CA PRO A 214 -14.02 7.42 -11.22
C PRO A 214 -15.50 7.19 -10.89
N LYS A 215 -15.81 6.62 -9.72
CA LYS A 215 -17.21 6.48 -9.27
C LYS A 215 -17.76 7.72 -8.57
N VAL A 216 -16.89 8.62 -8.11
CA VAL A 216 -17.27 9.93 -7.58
C VAL A 216 -17.46 10.93 -8.73
N LEU A 217 -16.50 11.01 -9.63
CA LEU A 217 -16.45 11.94 -10.76
C LEU A 217 -16.69 11.21 -12.09
N THR A 218 -17.87 10.61 -12.25
CA THR A 218 -18.21 9.74 -13.39
C THR A 218 -18.19 10.46 -14.75
N HIS A 219 -18.32 11.78 -14.74
CA HIS A 219 -18.34 12.65 -15.93
C HIS A 219 -16.97 13.24 -16.28
N VAL A 220 -15.97 13.13 -15.38
CA VAL A 220 -14.60 13.57 -15.66
C VAL A 220 -13.85 12.46 -16.41
N PRO A 221 -13.36 12.74 -17.64
CA PRO A 221 -12.62 11.75 -18.41
C PRO A 221 -11.38 11.27 -17.68
N ARG A 222 -10.99 10.03 -17.96
CA ARG A 222 -9.82 9.40 -17.37
C ARG A 222 -8.52 10.18 -17.63
N GLU A 223 -8.42 10.76 -18.81
CA GLU A 223 -7.29 11.57 -19.28
C GLU A 223 -7.15 12.90 -18.53
N GLU A 224 -8.18 13.27 -17.78
CA GLU A 224 -8.21 14.44 -16.91
C GLU A 224 -7.97 14.08 -15.43
N PHE A 225 -7.47 12.87 -15.15
CA PHE A 225 -6.99 12.38 -13.85
C PHE A 225 -8.00 12.55 -12.69
N PRO A 226 -9.13 11.83 -12.69
CA PRO A 226 -10.19 11.98 -11.68
C PRO A 226 -9.70 11.91 -10.23
N ALA A 227 -8.79 10.98 -9.89
CA ALA A 227 -8.27 10.86 -8.52
C ALA A 227 -7.44 12.06 -8.10
N GLN A 228 -6.65 12.62 -9.02
CA GLN A 228 -5.88 13.83 -8.75
C GLN A 228 -6.81 15.06 -8.66
N THR A 229 -7.81 15.14 -9.52
CA THR A 229 -8.83 16.18 -9.48
C THR A 229 -9.56 16.17 -8.13
N LEU A 230 -10.04 15.01 -7.69
CA LEU A 230 -10.68 14.86 -6.38
C LEU A 230 -9.74 15.23 -5.22
N THR A 231 -8.44 14.92 -5.35
CA THR A 231 -7.42 15.32 -4.36
C THR A 231 -7.34 16.85 -4.23
N ILE A 232 -7.36 17.55 -5.34
CA ILE A 232 -7.31 19.04 -5.37
C ILE A 232 -8.60 19.61 -4.78
N GLU A 233 -9.76 19.08 -5.17
CA GLU A 233 -11.05 19.57 -4.68
C GLU A 233 -11.18 19.41 -3.16
N LEU A 234 -10.72 18.28 -2.61
CA LEU A 234 -10.72 18.05 -1.18
C LEU A 234 -9.75 18.99 -0.43
N TYR A 235 -8.61 19.29 -1.04
CA TYR A 235 -7.66 20.23 -0.45
C TYR A 235 -8.22 21.65 -0.42
N LEU A 236 -8.89 22.09 -1.49
CA LEU A 236 -9.55 23.41 -1.56
C LEU A 236 -10.74 23.51 -0.61
N GLU A 237 -11.46 22.41 -0.39
CA GLU A 237 -12.62 22.37 0.52
C GLU A 237 -12.21 22.55 1.98
N ALA A 238 -11.17 21.88 2.44
CA ALA A 238 -10.86 21.82 3.87
C ALA A 238 -9.37 21.70 4.22
N GLY A 239 -8.45 21.95 3.28
CA GLY A 239 -7.00 21.80 3.51
C GLY A 239 -6.54 20.35 3.73
N ILE A 240 -7.36 19.38 3.35
CA ILE A 240 -7.07 17.95 3.52
C ILE A 240 -6.21 17.46 2.37
N ARG A 241 -4.98 17.04 2.68
CA ARG A 241 -4.05 16.54 1.68
C ARG A 241 -4.22 15.03 1.47
N GLY A 242 -4.63 14.66 0.27
CA GLY A 242 -4.64 13.28 -0.22
C GLY A 242 -3.43 12.95 -1.08
N CYS A 243 -3.45 11.74 -1.64
CA CYS A 243 -2.45 11.27 -2.58
C CYS A 243 -3.15 10.43 -3.67
N GLU A 244 -2.91 10.76 -4.92
CA GLU A 244 -3.39 9.97 -6.04
C GLU A 244 -2.68 8.60 -6.06
N ILE A 245 -3.44 7.54 -6.28
CA ILE A 245 -2.98 6.17 -6.53
C ILE A 245 -3.69 5.67 -7.80
N GLY A 246 -3.20 6.08 -8.94
CA GLY A 246 -3.87 5.81 -10.20
C GLY A 246 -2.98 6.10 -11.41
N TYR A 247 -3.46 6.92 -12.33
CA TYR A 247 -2.84 7.22 -13.60
C TYR A 247 -1.48 7.89 -13.52
N ILE A 248 -1.33 8.86 -12.62
CA ILE A 248 -0.05 9.56 -12.45
C ILE A 248 0.98 8.59 -11.85
N LEU A 249 0.58 7.82 -10.83
CA LEU A 249 1.44 6.82 -10.19
C LEU A 249 1.82 5.70 -11.15
N ALA A 250 0.93 5.26 -12.04
CA ALA A 250 1.18 4.18 -12.99
C ALA A 250 2.25 4.52 -14.03
N ASP A 251 2.58 5.82 -14.16
CA ASP A 251 3.59 6.33 -15.08
C ASP A 251 3.25 6.07 -16.56
N ARG A 252 4.19 6.33 -17.46
CA ARG A 252 4.05 6.08 -18.89
C ARG A 252 4.64 4.73 -19.30
N ASP A 253 4.13 4.19 -20.37
CA ASP A 253 4.79 3.08 -21.02
C ASP A 253 6.15 3.54 -21.57
N PRO A 254 7.25 2.83 -21.30
CA PRO A 254 8.59 3.26 -21.71
C PRO A 254 8.84 3.20 -23.22
N VAL A 255 7.96 2.53 -23.97
CA VAL A 255 8.08 2.37 -25.43
C VAL A 255 7.09 3.27 -26.18
N THR A 256 5.79 3.21 -25.80
CA THR A 256 4.75 3.97 -26.49
C THR A 256 4.60 5.40 -25.96
N HIS A 257 5.14 5.67 -24.75
CA HIS A 257 4.95 6.92 -24.00
C HIS A 257 3.50 7.25 -23.65
N GLU A 258 2.58 6.33 -23.83
CA GLU A 258 1.20 6.47 -23.40
C GLU A 258 1.05 6.30 -21.88
N ASN A 259 0.04 6.92 -21.29
CA ASN A 259 -0.28 6.73 -19.88
C ASN A 259 -0.68 5.27 -19.63
N ARG A 260 0.01 4.61 -18.68
CA ARG A 260 -0.40 3.29 -18.25
C ARG A 260 -1.58 3.38 -17.28
N PHE A 261 -2.39 2.33 -17.27
CA PHE A 261 -3.48 2.19 -16.33
C PHE A 261 -3.50 0.76 -15.74
N ASN A 262 -3.39 0.68 -14.43
CA ASN A 262 -3.37 -0.58 -13.70
C ASN A 262 -4.76 -1.10 -13.28
N GLY A 263 -5.84 -0.39 -13.64
CA GLY A 263 -7.22 -0.76 -13.31
C GLY A 263 -7.80 -0.07 -12.07
N LEU A 264 -7.02 0.75 -11.36
CA LEU A 264 -7.44 1.53 -10.20
C LEU A 264 -7.07 3.01 -10.37
N ASP A 265 -7.98 3.90 -9.96
CA ASP A 265 -7.74 5.34 -9.87
C ASP A 265 -8.35 5.86 -8.56
N LEU A 266 -7.52 5.92 -7.52
CA LEU A 266 -7.95 6.09 -6.16
C LEU A 266 -7.35 7.36 -5.53
N LEU A 267 -8.17 8.10 -4.82
CA LEU A 267 -7.68 9.09 -3.85
C LEU A 267 -7.40 8.38 -2.53
N ARG A 268 -6.13 8.33 -2.13
CA ARG A 268 -5.70 7.79 -0.84
C ARG A 268 -5.65 8.86 0.24
N LEU A 269 -6.38 8.65 1.31
CA LEU A 269 -6.31 9.41 2.56
C LEU A 269 -5.61 8.57 3.62
N ALA A 270 -4.30 8.76 3.75
CA ALA A 270 -3.51 8.06 4.75
C ALA A 270 -3.80 8.61 6.15
N ILE A 271 -4.08 7.71 7.09
CA ILE A 271 -4.33 8.06 8.49
C ILE A 271 -3.05 7.73 9.27
N PRO A 272 -2.26 8.71 9.71
CA PRO A 272 -1.05 8.47 10.46
C PRO A 272 -1.35 7.91 11.85
N ARG A 273 -0.45 7.06 12.34
CA ARG A 273 -0.59 6.39 13.63
C ARG A 273 -0.49 7.40 14.77
N ARG A 274 -1.44 7.32 15.74
CA ARG A 274 -1.43 8.11 16.98
C ARG A 274 -1.43 9.64 16.77
N VAL A 275 -1.97 10.13 15.64
CA VAL A 275 -2.00 11.56 15.32
C VAL A 275 -3.42 12.11 15.37
N TYR A 276 -4.38 11.42 14.76
CA TYR A 276 -5.75 11.89 14.65
C TYR A 276 -6.70 11.17 15.62
N THR A 277 -7.79 11.86 15.95
CA THR A 277 -8.93 11.35 16.72
C THR A 277 -10.14 11.20 15.81
N ASP A 278 -11.23 10.62 16.31
CA ASP A 278 -12.50 10.51 15.58
C ASP A 278 -13.06 11.86 15.18
N ASN A 279 -12.80 12.93 15.96
CA ASN A 279 -13.20 14.29 15.57
C ASN A 279 -12.53 14.74 14.27
N HIS A 280 -11.26 14.41 14.07
CA HIS A 280 -10.57 14.67 12.80
C HIS A 280 -11.19 13.84 11.66
N MET A 281 -11.55 12.57 11.93
CA MET A 281 -12.25 11.73 10.95
C MET A 281 -13.61 12.31 10.57
N ASN A 282 -14.35 12.91 11.53
CA ASN A 282 -15.61 13.59 11.25
C ASN A 282 -15.43 14.79 10.32
N VAL A 283 -14.38 15.59 10.52
CA VAL A 283 -14.05 16.72 9.63
C VAL A 283 -13.71 16.23 8.22
N ILE A 284 -12.91 15.16 8.12
CA ILE A 284 -12.55 14.57 6.82
C ILE A 284 -13.79 14.03 6.11
N ALA A 285 -14.65 13.32 6.83
CA ALA A 285 -15.89 12.77 6.27
C ALA A 285 -16.86 13.89 5.80
N ALA A 286 -17.00 14.96 6.58
CA ALA A 286 -17.82 16.10 6.21
C ALA A 286 -17.29 16.82 4.95
N ALA A 287 -15.98 17.02 4.86
CA ALA A 287 -15.38 17.63 3.67
C ALA A 287 -15.57 16.76 2.42
N LEU A 288 -15.37 15.43 2.55
CA LEU A 288 -15.66 14.49 1.46
C LEU A 288 -17.13 14.53 1.03
N LYS A 289 -18.05 14.63 2.01
CA LYS A 289 -19.48 14.76 1.73
C LYS A 289 -19.77 16.04 0.94
N ASN A 290 -19.24 17.19 1.35
CA ASN A 290 -19.44 18.46 0.66
C ASN A 290 -18.94 18.38 -0.80
N VAL A 291 -17.75 17.81 -1.03
CA VAL A 291 -17.22 17.63 -2.39
C VAL A 291 -18.11 16.67 -3.18
N TYR A 292 -18.55 15.57 -2.57
CA TYR A 292 -19.41 14.58 -3.21
C TYR A 292 -20.78 15.16 -3.61
N GLU A 293 -21.38 15.97 -2.75
CA GLU A 293 -22.70 16.62 -3.01
C GLU A 293 -22.61 17.62 -4.18
N ARG A 294 -21.48 18.34 -4.32
CA ARG A 294 -21.30 19.29 -5.43
C ARG A 294 -20.51 18.73 -6.63
N ARG A 295 -20.29 17.42 -6.69
CA ARG A 295 -19.41 16.79 -7.71
C ARG A 295 -19.77 17.13 -9.14
N GLU A 296 -21.05 17.32 -9.46
CA GLU A 296 -21.50 17.69 -10.80
C GLU A 296 -21.02 19.09 -11.24
N SER A 297 -20.65 19.95 -10.29
CA SER A 297 -20.05 21.26 -10.59
C SER A 297 -18.55 21.21 -10.95
N ILE A 298 -17.92 20.05 -10.74
CA ILE A 298 -16.52 19.79 -11.10
C ILE A 298 -16.50 19.30 -12.55
N THR A 299 -16.70 20.21 -13.51
CA THR A 299 -16.94 19.87 -14.92
C THR A 299 -15.72 19.32 -15.64
N HIS A 300 -14.53 19.69 -15.20
CA HIS A 300 -13.25 19.31 -15.80
C HIS A 300 -12.25 18.90 -14.73
N GLY A 301 -11.25 18.12 -15.14
CA GLY A 301 -10.14 17.71 -14.29
C GLY A 301 -8.90 18.56 -14.47
N VAL A 302 -7.76 17.91 -14.60
CA VAL A 302 -6.45 18.54 -14.77
C VAL A 302 -5.71 17.96 -15.98
N ARG A 303 -4.75 18.73 -16.51
CA ARG A 303 -3.77 18.24 -17.48
C ARG A 303 -2.36 18.31 -16.92
N ILE A 304 -1.49 17.48 -17.45
CA ILE A 304 -0.05 17.55 -17.16
C ILE A 304 0.56 18.68 -17.96
N ALA A 305 1.09 19.70 -17.26
CA ALA A 305 1.82 20.82 -17.87
C ALA A 305 3.31 20.46 -18.04
N TRP A 306 3.85 19.72 -17.09
CA TRP A 306 5.23 19.22 -17.13
C TRP A 306 5.37 17.96 -16.27
N GLU A 307 6.26 17.05 -16.68
CA GLU A 307 6.62 15.85 -15.92
C GLU A 307 8.09 15.47 -16.12
N ALA A 308 8.69 14.87 -15.09
CA ALA A 308 10.00 14.27 -15.24
C ALA A 308 9.92 12.95 -16.03
N PRO A 309 11.00 12.56 -16.72
CA PRO A 309 11.05 11.29 -17.48
C PRO A 309 10.83 10.03 -16.65
N LEU A 310 11.11 10.09 -15.36
CA LEU A 310 10.92 9.01 -14.40
C LEU A 310 10.29 9.53 -13.11
N MET A 311 9.47 8.68 -12.46
CA MET A 311 8.86 8.97 -11.17
C MET A 311 8.02 10.26 -11.17
N ARG A 312 7.28 10.51 -12.24
CA ARG A 312 6.48 11.73 -12.43
C ARG A 312 5.50 12.00 -11.28
N HIS A 313 5.02 10.95 -10.62
CA HIS A 313 4.11 11.06 -9.46
C HIS A 313 4.59 12.04 -8.39
N PHE A 314 5.92 12.20 -8.23
CA PHE A 314 6.52 13.08 -7.24
C PHE A 314 6.87 14.48 -7.77
N THR A 315 6.84 14.68 -9.07
CA THR A 315 7.39 15.88 -9.71
C THR A 315 6.47 16.55 -10.71
N VAL A 316 5.38 15.89 -11.08
CA VAL A 316 4.43 16.39 -12.08
C VAL A 316 3.88 17.78 -11.72
N GLN A 317 3.82 18.67 -12.70
CA GLN A 317 3.13 19.95 -12.61
C GLN A 317 1.82 19.84 -13.38
N LEU A 318 0.76 20.32 -12.76
CA LEU A 318 -0.60 20.19 -13.26
C LEU A 318 -1.25 21.56 -13.46
N GLU A 319 -2.12 21.65 -14.45
CA GLU A 319 -2.98 22.80 -14.68
C GLU A 319 -4.44 22.36 -14.67
N ARG A 320 -5.33 23.19 -14.17
CA ARG A 320 -6.78 22.99 -14.30
C ARG A 320 -7.23 23.21 -15.74
N LEU A 321 -8.20 22.43 -16.18
CA LEU A 321 -8.87 22.60 -17.47
C LEU A 321 -10.12 23.48 -17.34
#